data_8c6cfc0118f73738339364ceaf26e8e2
#
_entry.id   8c6cfc0118f73738339364ceaf26e8e2
#
_cell.length_a   1.000
_cell.length_b   1.000
_cell.length_c   1.000
_cell.angle_alpha   90.00
_cell.angle_beta   90.00
_cell.angle_gamma   90.00
#
_symmetry.space_group_name_H-M   'P 1'
#
loop_
_entity.id
_entity.type
_entity.pdbx_description
1 polymer ?
#
loop_
_entity_poly.entity_id
_entity_poly.type
_entity_poly.pdbx_seq_one_letter_code
_entity_poly.pdbx_strand_id
1 'polypeptide(L)'
;IGNMEDKIESMKNLSKKLTGKKIRDEMRRRKMTVRDLQDALELDSPQSIYKWLRGESFPSLPNMLVLGELFQVPLETLLIREDGSPAYHRIFDGGFPYHIGLLFQEKDDFSSKRRSKARSDLFTGNYYTKAFTHSQEHPNPEVPHN
;
A
#
# COMPACT_ATOMS: atom_id res chain seq x y z
N ILE A 1 12.58 9.02 29.32
CA ILE A 1 11.35 8.24 29.28
C ILE A 1 10.19 9.23 29.28
N GLY A 2 9.71 9.54 28.10
CA GLY A 2 8.53 10.38 27.96
C GLY A 2 7.34 9.72 28.61
N ASN A 3 6.46 10.51 29.19
CA ASN A 3 5.23 9.99 29.75
C ASN A 3 4.33 9.50 28.60
N MET A 4 3.23 8.79 28.93
CA MET A 4 2.32 8.23 27.95
C MET A 4 1.72 9.31 27.03
N GLU A 5 1.52 10.52 27.54
CA GLU A 5 0.95 11.65 26.79
C GLU A 5 1.93 12.15 25.72
N ASP A 6 3.20 12.30 26.04
CA ASP A 6 4.23 12.68 25.08
C ASP A 6 4.35 11.64 23.99
N LYS A 7 4.23 10.37 24.35
CA LYS A 7 4.26 9.28 23.40
C LYS A 7 3.05 9.30 22.47
N ILE A 8 1.87 9.54 23.01
CA ILE A 8 0.65 9.64 22.21
C ILE A 8 0.72 10.86 21.28
N GLU A 9 1.21 11.98 21.76
CA GLU A 9 1.41 13.19 20.97
C GLU A 9 2.39 12.93 19.81
N SER A 10 3.51 12.31 20.10
CA SER A 10 4.48 11.92 19.08
C SER A 10 3.88 10.97 18.04
N MET A 11 2.97 10.09 18.44
CA MET A 11 2.31 9.17 17.52
C MET A 11 1.33 9.85 16.57
N LYS A 12 0.80 10.99 16.95
CA LYS A 12 -0.14 11.77 16.12
C LYS A 12 0.57 12.66 15.11
N ASN A 13 1.83 12.96 15.32
CA ASN A 13 2.57 13.91 14.50
C ASN A 13 3.07 13.26 13.21
N LEU A 14 2.18 13.12 12.25
CA LEU A 14 2.51 12.62 10.93
C LEU A 14 2.99 13.76 10.03
N SER A 15 4.03 13.50 9.27
CA SER A 15 4.59 14.47 8.33
C SER A 15 4.05 14.24 6.93
N LYS A 16 3.34 15.21 6.40
CA LYS A 16 2.87 15.19 5.01
C LYS A 16 4.05 15.13 4.04
N LYS A 17 5.09 15.88 4.34
CA LYS A 17 6.28 15.98 3.50
C LYS A 17 7.04 14.66 3.43
N LEU A 18 7.29 14.05 4.58
CA LEU A 18 8.00 12.78 4.64
C LEU A 18 7.16 11.62 4.09
N THR A 19 5.87 11.64 4.34
CA THR A 19 4.93 10.68 3.76
C THR A 19 4.89 10.81 2.24
N GLY A 20 4.81 12.01 1.72
CA GLY A 20 4.87 12.24 0.26
C GLY A 20 6.19 11.78 -0.36
N LYS A 21 7.29 12.01 0.36
CA LYS A 21 8.60 11.49 -0.05
C LYS A 21 8.61 9.96 -0.06
N LYS A 22 8.06 9.34 0.95
CA LYS A 22 7.97 7.87 1.04
C LYS A 22 7.17 7.30 -0.13
N ILE A 23 6.03 7.89 -0.44
CA ILE A 23 5.21 7.48 -1.60
C ILE A 23 6.02 7.61 -2.89
N ARG A 24 6.73 8.71 -3.07
CA ARG A 24 7.58 8.93 -4.25
C ARG A 24 8.69 7.88 -4.35
N ASP A 25 9.33 7.53 -3.24
CA ASP A 25 10.39 6.54 -3.20
C ASP A 25 9.85 5.15 -3.56
N GLU A 26 8.67 4.80 -3.07
CA GLU A 26 8.02 3.53 -3.41
C GLU A 26 7.60 3.48 -4.89
N MET A 27 7.10 4.58 -5.44
CA MET A 27 6.82 4.70 -6.88
C MET A 27 8.09 4.48 -7.70
N ARG A 28 9.17 5.16 -7.32
CA ARG A 28 10.45 5.07 -8.03
C ARG A 28 11.00 3.66 -7.98
N ARG A 29 10.94 3.03 -6.83
CA ARG A 29 11.43 1.66 -6.63
C ARG A 29 10.69 0.66 -7.52
N ARG A 30 9.42 0.91 -7.78
CA ARG A 30 8.56 0.07 -8.62
C ARG A 30 8.42 0.57 -10.06
N LYS A 31 9.13 1.64 -10.38
CA LYS A 31 9.07 2.28 -11.70
C LYS A 31 7.64 2.66 -12.11
N MET A 32 6.87 3.13 -11.15
CA MET A 32 5.51 3.58 -11.37
C MET A 32 5.47 5.09 -11.62
N THR A 33 4.64 5.48 -12.55
CA THR A 33 4.41 6.89 -12.86
C THR A 33 3.20 7.44 -12.12
N VAL A 34 3.04 8.75 -12.12
CA VAL A 34 1.84 9.40 -11.58
C VAL A 34 0.59 8.92 -12.32
N ARG A 35 0.71 8.65 -13.60
CA ARG A 35 -0.40 8.13 -14.40
C ARG A 35 -0.81 6.72 -13.96
N ASP A 36 0.16 5.88 -13.67
CA ASP A 36 -0.14 4.53 -13.15
C ASP A 36 -0.91 4.61 -11.82
N LEU A 37 -0.51 5.56 -10.96
CA LEU A 37 -1.24 5.80 -9.71
C LEU A 37 -2.63 6.37 -9.95
N GLN A 38 -2.75 7.32 -10.85
CA GLN A 38 -4.04 7.91 -11.19
C GLN A 38 -5.01 6.85 -11.67
N ASP A 39 -4.57 5.99 -12.56
CA ASP A 39 -5.39 4.91 -13.10
C ASP A 39 -5.77 3.89 -12.01
N ALA A 40 -4.79 3.52 -11.17
CA ALA A 40 -5.02 2.55 -10.09
C ALA A 40 -5.96 3.07 -9.01
N LEU A 41 -5.92 4.36 -8.75
CA LEU A 41 -6.76 5.02 -7.74
C LEU A 41 -8.09 5.54 -8.33
N GLU A 42 -8.31 5.34 -9.63
CA GLU A 42 -9.48 5.81 -10.35
C GLU A 42 -9.76 7.31 -10.14
N LEU A 43 -8.69 8.10 -10.19
CA LEU A 43 -8.80 9.55 -9.99
C LEU A 43 -9.03 10.26 -11.31
N ASP A 44 -9.96 11.20 -11.31
CA ASP A 44 -10.28 12.01 -12.48
C ASP A 44 -9.10 12.85 -12.95
N SER A 45 -8.24 13.25 -12.00
CA SER A 45 -7.06 14.06 -12.31
C SER A 45 -5.87 13.70 -11.42
N PRO A 46 -4.64 13.94 -11.88
CA PRO A 46 -3.44 13.66 -11.10
C PRO A 46 -3.15 14.70 -10.02
N GLN A 47 -3.96 15.75 -9.90
CA GLN A 47 -3.69 16.87 -8.99
C GLN A 47 -3.56 16.43 -7.53
N SER A 48 -4.40 15.53 -7.09
CA SER A 48 -4.34 14.99 -5.73
C SER A 48 -3.00 14.30 -5.46
N ILE A 49 -2.54 13.49 -6.43
CA ILE A 49 -1.26 12.78 -6.31
C ILE A 49 -0.11 13.79 -6.19
N TYR A 50 -0.10 14.82 -7.02
CA TYR A 50 0.93 15.85 -6.95
C TYR A 50 0.93 16.57 -5.60
N LYS A 51 -0.25 16.83 -5.02
CA LYS A 51 -0.35 17.44 -3.69
C LYS A 51 0.27 16.52 -2.61
N TRP A 52 0.02 15.22 -2.71
CA TRP A 52 0.64 14.27 -1.76
C TRP A 52 2.16 14.25 -1.91
N LEU A 53 2.65 14.18 -3.14
CA LEU A 53 4.08 14.14 -3.43
C LEU A 53 4.81 15.42 -3.02
N ARG A 54 4.13 16.58 -3.05
CA ARG A 54 4.70 17.83 -2.57
C ARG A 54 4.58 18.03 -1.06
N GLY A 55 3.84 17.14 -0.40
CA GLY A 55 3.63 17.26 1.04
C GLY A 55 2.59 18.30 1.43
N GLU A 56 1.68 18.63 0.54
CA GLU A 56 0.60 19.58 0.82
C GLU A 56 -0.57 18.94 1.53
N SER A 57 -0.83 17.67 1.25
CA SER A 57 -1.92 16.91 1.86
C SER A 57 -1.56 15.45 1.99
N PHE A 58 -2.28 14.75 2.85
CA PHE A 58 -2.26 13.29 2.89
C PHE A 58 -3.24 12.71 1.87
N PRO A 59 -2.99 11.52 1.34
CA PRO A 59 -4.03 10.73 0.71
C PRO A 59 -5.17 10.45 1.70
N SER A 60 -6.39 10.32 1.20
CA SER A 60 -7.49 9.84 2.03
C SER A 60 -7.23 8.41 2.49
N LEU A 61 -7.91 7.98 3.54
CA LEU A 61 -7.73 6.61 4.04
C LEU A 61 -8.00 5.55 2.98
N PRO A 62 -9.07 5.63 2.18
CA PRO A 62 -9.24 4.68 1.07
C PRO A 62 -8.08 4.69 0.09
N ASN A 63 -7.58 5.86 -0.29
CA ASN A 63 -6.45 5.96 -1.19
C ASN A 63 -5.16 5.38 -0.57
N MET A 64 -4.95 5.58 0.72
CA MET A 64 -3.82 4.99 1.44
C MET A 64 -3.88 3.45 1.43
N LEU A 65 -5.07 2.89 1.58
CA LEU A 65 -5.25 1.43 1.52
C LEU A 65 -4.90 0.90 0.13
N VAL A 66 -5.34 1.56 -0.92
CA VAL A 66 -5.00 1.18 -2.28
C VAL A 66 -3.50 1.33 -2.54
N LEU A 67 -2.88 2.41 -2.06
CA LEU A 67 -1.44 2.58 -2.17
C LEU A 67 -0.67 1.49 -1.43
N GLY A 68 -1.12 1.11 -0.24
CA GLY A 68 -0.53 0.01 0.51
C GLY A 68 -0.57 -1.30 -0.27
N GLU A 69 -1.70 -1.62 -0.87
CA GLU A 69 -1.83 -2.80 -1.71
C GLU A 69 -0.99 -2.72 -2.98
N LEU A 70 -1.02 -1.57 -3.64
CA LEU A 70 -0.32 -1.34 -4.88
C LEU A 70 1.21 -1.47 -4.70
N PHE A 71 1.71 -0.93 -3.62
CA PHE A 71 3.12 -1.03 -3.25
C PHE A 71 3.43 -2.31 -2.47
N GLN A 72 2.41 -3.01 -2.03
CA GLN A 72 2.51 -4.24 -1.24
C GLN A 72 3.30 -4.02 0.04
N VAL A 73 2.99 -2.95 0.70
CA VAL A 73 3.53 -2.59 2.02
C VAL A 73 2.38 -2.30 2.97
N PRO A 74 2.56 -2.53 4.26
CA PRO A 74 1.57 -2.09 5.23
C PRO A 74 1.36 -0.59 5.15
N LEU A 75 0.13 -0.15 5.27
CA LEU A 75 -0.27 1.25 5.26
C LEU A 75 0.60 2.08 6.21
N GLU A 76 0.87 1.53 7.38
CA GLU A 76 1.61 2.21 8.44
C GLU A 76 3.06 2.49 8.08
N THR A 77 3.62 1.78 7.11
CA THR A 77 4.98 2.04 6.62
C THR A 77 5.04 3.22 5.66
N LEU A 78 3.91 3.57 5.06
CA LEU A 78 3.82 4.74 4.19
C LEU A 78 3.67 6.03 4.97
N LEU A 79 3.04 5.96 6.14
CA LEU A 79 2.85 7.11 7.02
C LEU A 79 4.12 7.34 7.84
N ILE A 80 4.73 8.49 7.65
CA ILE A 80 5.98 8.85 8.31
C ILE A 80 5.70 9.98 9.30
N ARG A 81 6.23 9.84 10.50
CA ARG A 81 6.15 10.86 11.54
C ARG A 81 7.14 11.98 11.31
N GLU A 82 6.96 13.07 12.02
CA GLU A 82 7.86 14.22 11.95
C GLU A 82 9.30 13.86 12.34
N ASP A 83 9.49 12.87 13.20
CA ASP A 83 10.81 12.37 13.58
C ASP A 83 11.46 11.47 12.53
N GLY A 84 10.78 11.23 11.41
CA GLY A 84 11.26 10.36 10.34
C GLY A 84 10.96 8.87 10.53
N SER A 85 10.36 8.48 11.64
CA SER A 85 10.01 7.08 11.89
C SER A 85 8.68 6.74 11.19
N PRO A 86 8.51 5.47 10.76
CA PRO A 86 7.21 5.05 10.26
C PRO A 86 6.18 4.97 11.38
N ALA A 87 4.93 5.13 11.01
CA ALA A 87 3.83 5.14 11.97
C ALA A 87 3.59 3.77 12.61
N TYR A 88 4.02 2.69 11.95
CA TYR A 88 3.85 1.39 12.56
C TYR A 88 4.69 1.27 13.82
N HIS A 89 4.11 0.68 14.82
CA HIS A 89 4.79 0.45 16.08
C HIS A 89 5.35 -0.97 16.10
N ARG A 90 6.60 -1.11 16.50
CA ARG A 90 7.13 -2.41 16.90
C ARG A 90 6.46 -2.79 18.22
N ILE A 91 5.27 -3.30 18.13
CA ILE A 91 4.59 -3.87 19.30
C ILE A 91 5.26 -5.17 19.69
N PHE A 92 5.94 -5.81 18.75
CA PHE A 92 6.61 -7.08 18.96
C PHE A 92 8.09 -6.94 18.65
N ASP A 93 8.92 -6.90 19.68
CA ASP A 93 10.37 -6.99 19.55
C ASP A 93 10.83 -8.36 19.01
N GLY A 94 9.92 -9.31 18.91
CA GLY A 94 10.17 -10.62 18.37
C GLY A 94 10.13 -10.73 16.85
N GLY A 95 10.14 -9.60 16.19
CA GLY A 95 10.07 -9.57 14.74
C GLY A 95 8.64 -9.55 14.24
N PHE A 96 8.41 -8.67 13.32
CA PHE A 96 7.21 -8.69 12.52
C PHE A 96 7.02 -10.10 11.99
N PRO A 97 5.81 -10.58 11.88
CA PRO A 97 5.58 -11.96 11.48
C PRO A 97 6.41 -12.33 10.26
N TYR A 98 7.11 -13.42 10.35
CA TYR A 98 7.98 -13.94 9.30
C TYR A 98 7.32 -13.99 7.95
N HIS A 99 6.02 -14.21 7.91
CA HIS A 99 5.27 -14.29 6.68
C HIS A 99 5.20 -12.95 5.92
N ILE A 100 5.36 -11.81 6.60
CA ILE A 100 5.46 -10.52 5.91
C ILE A 100 6.81 -10.39 5.20
N GLY A 101 7.89 -10.85 5.83
CA GLY A 101 9.19 -10.91 5.18
C GLY A 101 9.17 -11.81 3.95
N LEU A 102 8.54 -12.97 4.05
CA LEU A 102 8.37 -13.89 2.92
C LEU A 102 7.52 -13.28 1.81
N LEU A 103 6.45 -12.59 2.16
CA LEU A 103 5.62 -11.87 1.19
C LEU A 103 6.39 -10.78 0.46
N PHE A 104 7.31 -10.10 1.13
CA PHE A 104 8.17 -9.10 0.52
C PHE A 104 9.23 -9.71 -0.39
N GLN A 105 9.74 -10.87 -0.07
CA GLN A 105 10.74 -11.56 -0.91
C GLN A 105 10.14 -12.10 -2.20
N GLU A 106 8.96 -12.67 -2.16
CA GLU A 106 8.27 -13.15 -3.35
C GLU A 106 7.91 -12.02 -4.31
N LYS A 107 7.91 -10.81 -3.84
CA LYS A 107 7.41 -9.67 -4.59
C LYS A 107 8.44 -8.90 -5.39
N ASP A 108 9.71 -9.10 -5.13
CA ASP A 108 10.73 -8.51 -5.97
C ASP A 108 10.72 -9.09 -7.38
N ASP A 109 10.35 -10.36 -7.50
CA ASP A 109 10.19 -11.03 -8.79
C ASP A 109 8.88 -10.65 -9.50
N PHE A 110 7.97 -10.10 -8.75
CA PHE A 110 6.61 -9.84 -9.17
C PHE A 110 6.40 -8.41 -9.68
N SER A 111 7.28 -7.49 -9.29
CA SER A 111 7.11 -6.08 -9.59
C SER A 111 7.32 -5.72 -11.06
N SER A 112 8.16 -6.47 -11.76
CA SER A 112 8.45 -6.18 -13.18
C SER A 112 7.38 -6.70 -14.13
N LYS A 113 6.69 -7.77 -13.77
CA LYS A 113 5.66 -8.39 -14.62
C LYS A 113 4.26 -7.83 -14.45
N ARG A 114 4.06 -6.93 -13.49
CA ARG A 114 2.72 -6.59 -13.02
C ARG A 114 2.21 -5.20 -13.26
N ARG A 115 2.98 -4.38 -13.89
CA ARG A 115 2.56 -3.01 -14.13
C ARG A 115 1.21 -2.91 -14.84
N SER A 116 1.01 -3.72 -15.86
CA SER A 116 -0.24 -3.75 -16.59
C SER A 116 -1.30 -4.58 -15.89
N LYS A 117 -0.89 -5.63 -15.19
CA LYS A 117 -1.83 -6.56 -14.55
C LYS A 117 -2.40 -6.03 -13.23
N ALA A 118 -1.59 -5.40 -12.39
CA ALA A 118 -2.08 -4.76 -11.17
C ALA A 118 -3.13 -3.69 -11.49
N ARG A 119 -2.89 -2.95 -12.55
CA ARG A 119 -3.80 -1.95 -13.07
C ARG A 119 -5.13 -2.58 -13.49
N SER A 120 -5.08 -3.66 -14.27
CA SER A 120 -6.26 -4.40 -14.69
C SER A 120 -7.01 -5.01 -13.51
N ASP A 121 -6.32 -5.58 -12.56
CA ASP A 121 -6.91 -6.25 -11.40
C ASP A 121 -7.58 -5.27 -10.44
N LEU A 122 -7.03 -4.07 -10.28
CA LEU A 122 -7.66 -3.01 -9.51
C LEU A 122 -8.93 -2.49 -10.20
N PHE A 123 -8.94 -2.42 -11.51
CA PHE A 123 -10.12 -2.02 -12.28
C PHE A 123 -11.24 -3.07 -12.27
N THR A 124 -10.91 -4.34 -12.14
CA THR A 124 -11.89 -5.43 -12.18
C THR A 124 -12.46 -5.81 -10.82
N GLY A 125 -12.24 -4.99 -9.80
CA GLY A 125 -12.90 -5.16 -8.53
C GLY A 125 -12.00 -5.56 -7.38
N ASN A 126 -10.81 -5.19 -7.40
CA ASN A 126 -9.75 -5.34 -6.43
C ASN A 126 -9.16 -6.74 -6.31
N TYR A 127 -8.02 -6.73 -5.70
CA TYR A 127 -7.15 -7.89 -5.54
C TYR A 127 -7.77 -9.02 -4.73
N TYR A 128 -8.48 -8.68 -3.68
CA TYR A 128 -9.10 -9.64 -2.78
C TYR A 128 -10.31 -10.29 -3.39
N THR A 129 -11.14 -9.51 -4.07
CA THR A 129 -12.33 -10.02 -4.73
C THR A 129 -11.97 -11.02 -5.82
N LYS A 130 -10.93 -10.76 -6.56
CA LYS A 130 -10.47 -11.66 -7.61
C LYS A 130 -9.89 -12.96 -7.06
N ALA A 131 -9.09 -12.89 -6.01
CA ALA A 131 -8.56 -14.07 -5.35
C ALA A 131 -9.69 -14.93 -4.76
N PHE A 132 -10.68 -14.30 -4.18
CA PHE A 132 -11.84 -14.98 -3.62
C PHE A 132 -12.71 -15.64 -4.69
N THR A 133 -12.98 -14.95 -5.78
CA THR A 133 -13.72 -15.49 -6.90
C THR A 133 -13.04 -16.69 -7.53
N HIS A 134 -11.72 -16.63 -7.68
CA HIS A 134 -10.94 -17.73 -8.20
C HIS A 134 -10.98 -18.95 -7.29
N SER A 135 -10.95 -18.75 -5.99
CA SER A 135 -11.07 -19.83 -5.02
C SER A 135 -12.45 -20.50 -5.05
N GLN A 136 -13.48 -19.77 -5.36
CA GLN A 136 -14.83 -20.31 -5.47
C GLN A 136 -15.07 -21.07 -6.77
N GLU A 137 -14.41 -20.67 -7.83
CA GLU A 137 -14.50 -21.39 -9.09
C GLU A 137 -13.75 -22.73 -9.10
N HIS A 138 -12.79 -22.86 -8.23
CA HIS A 138 -11.93 -24.03 -8.18
C HIS A 138 -12.59 -25.33 -7.70
N PRO A 139 -13.57 -25.34 -6.83
CA PRO A 139 -14.17 -26.58 -6.38
C PRO A 139 -15.20 -27.19 -7.30
N ASN A 140 -15.41 -26.63 -8.46
CA ASN A 140 -16.53 -27.05 -9.28
C ASN A 140 -16.22 -27.69 -10.64
N PRO A 141 -15.05 -28.25 -10.89
CA PRO A 141 -14.85 -28.99 -12.12
C PRO A 141 -15.54 -30.36 -12.12
N GLU A 142 -16.12 -30.75 -11.02
CA GLU A 142 -16.58 -32.12 -10.84
C GLU A 142 -18.07 -32.26 -10.57
N VAL A 143 -18.81 -31.25 -10.83
CA VAL A 143 -20.27 -31.49 -10.89
C VAL A 143 -20.47 -32.38 -12.07
N PRO A 144 -20.81 -33.65 -11.85
CA PRO A 144 -21.06 -34.55 -12.96
C PRO A 144 -22.21 -34.00 -13.77
N HIS A 145 -21.89 -33.65 -14.96
CA HIS A 145 -22.87 -33.29 -15.96
C HIS A 145 -23.49 -34.57 -16.51
N ASN A 146 -24.37 -35.10 -15.74
CA ASN A 146 -25.16 -36.21 -16.22
C ASN A 146 -26.56 -35.76 -16.54
#